data_7fbe74724e8517440a9ca37dd67ee259
#
_entry.id   7fbe74724e8517440a9ca37dd67ee259
#
_cell.length_a   1.000
_cell.length_b   1.000
_cell.length_c   1.000
_cell.angle_alpha   90.00
_cell.angle_beta   90.00
_cell.angle_gamma   90.00
#
_symmetry.space_group_name_H-M   'P 1'
#
loop_
_entity.id
_entity.type
_entity.pdbx_description
1 polymer ?
#
loop_
_entity_poly.entity_id
_entity_poly.type
_entity_poly.pdbx_seq_one_letter_code
_entity_poly.pdbx_strand_id
1 'polypeptide(L)'
;MTTTQTTTATATATVQTGTLPVPGATLHYEVRGSGPVLLLIPGGAGDAGLYAGMAPLLAERYTVVSYDQRGLSRSPLDGPLADQRVEVWSDDALRLLDLVAPDEEAYVLGSSSGAITALGLLARNPGRLRRVVAHEPPLIELLAEPAPYRALFAEVRELLRQEGVGAAMARFSEGLGGERSAERATELPPEIQQMAARMHANLPVFLEHVLCPFTASVPDVAGLREAADRLVLATGRDSRGVEPLVGPAARLSELCDAQVVEFPGGHVGATEHPREFAELLIATLA
;
A
#
# COMPACT_ATOMS: atom_id res chain seq x y z
N MET A 1 18.19 24.57 42.83
CA MET A 1 18.30 24.39 41.35
C MET A 1 17.12 23.55 40.88
N THR A 2 16.12 24.22 40.35
CA THR A 2 14.86 23.59 39.94
C THR A 2 14.96 23.30 38.47
N THR A 3 15.02 22.01 38.10
CA THR A 3 15.08 21.56 36.70
C THR A 3 13.68 21.58 36.13
N THR A 4 13.40 22.54 35.25
CA THR A 4 12.14 22.60 34.50
C THR A 4 12.23 21.60 33.34
N GLN A 5 11.50 20.49 33.40
CA GLN A 5 11.30 19.62 32.27
C GLN A 5 10.28 20.27 31.34
N THR A 6 10.71 20.68 30.17
CA THR A 6 9.84 21.14 29.09
C THR A 6 9.32 19.90 28.34
N THR A 7 8.09 19.50 28.62
CA THR A 7 7.40 18.48 27.83
C THR A 7 6.92 19.15 26.55
N THR A 8 7.57 18.87 25.44
CA THR A 8 7.11 19.29 24.12
C THR A 8 5.93 18.37 23.74
N ALA A 9 4.72 18.84 23.91
CA ALA A 9 3.54 18.20 23.36
C ALA A 9 3.61 18.33 21.83
N THR A 10 3.82 17.24 21.13
CA THR A 10 3.70 17.18 19.67
C THR A 10 2.23 17.44 19.33
N ALA A 11 1.93 18.56 18.71
CA ALA A 11 0.60 18.87 18.22
C ALA A 11 0.22 17.80 17.19
N THR A 12 -0.78 16.99 17.49
CA THR A 12 -1.33 16.01 16.56
C THR A 12 -1.90 16.80 15.39
N ALA A 13 -1.29 16.70 14.20
CA ALA A 13 -1.76 17.40 13.02
C ALA A 13 -3.23 17.00 12.77
N THR A 14 -4.11 18.02 12.66
CA THR A 14 -5.55 17.82 12.45
C THR A 14 -5.75 17.05 11.15
N VAL A 15 -6.52 15.96 11.20
CA VAL A 15 -6.92 15.19 10.03
C VAL A 15 -8.08 15.88 9.34
N GLN A 16 -7.94 16.23 8.08
CA GLN A 16 -9.03 16.64 7.22
C GLN A 16 -9.50 15.45 6.39
N THR A 17 -10.79 15.23 6.35
CA THR A 17 -11.38 14.13 5.58
C THR A 17 -12.24 14.69 4.45
N GLY A 18 -12.28 13.97 3.33
CA GLY A 18 -13.11 14.32 2.20
C GLY A 18 -13.54 13.11 1.40
N THR A 19 -14.37 13.36 0.40
CA THR A 19 -14.78 12.36 -0.59
C THR A 19 -14.54 12.90 -1.99
N LEU A 20 -14.13 12.02 -2.90
CA LEU A 20 -13.90 12.31 -4.31
C LEU A 20 -14.76 11.38 -5.17
N PRO A 21 -15.77 11.90 -5.88
CA PRO A 21 -16.45 11.12 -6.91
C PRO A 21 -15.50 10.80 -8.07
N VAL A 22 -15.44 9.52 -8.42
CA VAL A 22 -14.66 8.99 -9.56
C VAL A 22 -15.57 8.11 -10.41
N PRO A 23 -15.23 7.78 -11.66
CA PRO A 23 -16.05 6.89 -12.45
C PRO A 23 -16.28 5.53 -11.76
N GLY A 24 -17.53 5.27 -11.36
CA GLY A 24 -17.98 4.02 -10.75
C GLY A 24 -17.73 3.87 -9.26
N ALA A 25 -17.29 4.93 -8.55
CA ALA A 25 -17.09 4.91 -7.11
C ALA A 25 -17.04 6.31 -6.49
N THR A 26 -17.09 6.37 -5.15
CA THR A 26 -16.77 7.58 -4.39
C THR A 26 -15.65 7.26 -3.40
N LEU A 27 -14.49 7.88 -3.57
CA LEU A 27 -13.33 7.63 -2.72
C LEU A 27 -13.38 8.46 -1.43
N HIS A 28 -13.14 7.85 -0.30
CA HIS A 28 -12.84 8.53 0.95
C HIS A 28 -11.34 8.78 1.05
N TYR A 29 -10.94 9.99 1.43
CA TYR A 29 -9.54 10.35 1.65
C TYR A 29 -9.33 11.17 2.92
N GLU A 30 -8.11 11.14 3.42
CA GLU A 30 -7.63 11.87 4.59
C GLU A 30 -6.39 12.68 4.21
N VAL A 31 -6.32 13.93 4.70
CA VAL A 31 -5.17 14.83 4.48
C VAL A 31 -4.64 15.33 5.82
N ARG A 32 -3.32 15.33 5.97
CA ARG A 32 -2.62 15.80 7.19
C ARG A 32 -1.35 16.55 6.82
N GLY A 33 -0.99 17.53 7.64
CA GLY A 33 0.25 18.29 7.49
C GLY A 33 0.22 19.32 6.36
N SER A 34 1.41 19.78 5.97
CA SER A 34 1.62 20.76 4.92
C SER A 34 2.99 20.56 4.28
N GLY A 35 3.15 20.97 3.01
CA GLY A 35 4.35 20.81 2.22
C GLY A 35 4.07 20.03 0.93
N PRO A 36 5.10 19.51 0.24
CA PRO A 36 4.91 18.69 -0.95
C PRO A 36 3.99 17.49 -0.69
N VAL A 37 3.18 17.12 -1.66
CA VAL A 37 2.21 16.01 -1.48
C VAL A 37 2.92 14.67 -1.45
N LEU A 38 2.57 13.84 -0.47
CA LEU A 38 2.92 12.44 -0.36
C LEU A 38 1.65 11.60 -0.31
N LEU A 39 1.37 10.88 -1.38
CA LEU A 39 0.24 9.95 -1.48
C LEU A 39 0.65 8.58 -0.93
N LEU A 40 -0.13 8.05 0.00
CA LEU A 40 0.03 6.72 0.59
C LEU A 40 -1.06 5.79 0.05
N ILE A 41 -0.66 4.75 -0.69
CA ILE A 41 -1.56 3.78 -1.32
C ILE A 41 -1.50 2.46 -0.53
N PRO A 42 -2.52 2.11 0.25
CA PRO A 42 -2.52 0.90 1.05
C PRO A 42 -2.58 -0.36 0.20
N GLY A 43 -2.11 -1.47 0.76
CA GLY A 43 -2.19 -2.79 0.14
C GLY A 43 -3.26 -3.68 0.76
N GLY A 44 -3.56 -4.76 0.10
CA GLY A 44 -4.46 -5.81 0.57
C GLY A 44 -5.84 -5.29 0.93
N ALA A 45 -6.29 -5.65 2.13
CA ALA A 45 -7.55 -5.19 2.70
C ALA A 45 -7.41 -3.87 3.48
N GLY A 46 -6.26 -3.16 3.35
CA GLY A 46 -5.99 -1.91 4.06
C GLY A 46 -6.86 -0.74 3.60
N ASP A 47 -6.93 0.28 4.45
CA ASP A 47 -7.58 1.56 4.15
C ASP A 47 -6.66 2.72 4.54
N ALA A 48 -7.14 3.97 4.48
CA ALA A 48 -6.36 5.16 4.84
C ALA A 48 -5.71 5.08 6.23
N GLY A 49 -6.31 4.33 7.15
CA GLY A 49 -5.81 4.13 8.50
C GLY A 49 -4.58 3.22 8.61
N LEU A 50 -4.22 2.49 7.55
CA LEU A 50 -3.06 1.58 7.56
C LEU A 50 -1.77 2.29 7.97
N TYR A 51 -1.64 3.56 7.59
CA TYR A 51 -0.46 4.37 7.84
C TYR A 51 -0.59 5.33 9.03
N ALA A 52 -1.61 5.16 9.88
CA ALA A 52 -1.87 6.04 11.02
C ALA A 52 -0.64 6.20 11.95
N GLY A 53 0.16 5.13 12.12
CA GLY A 53 1.39 5.17 12.92
C GLY A 53 2.51 6.00 12.31
N MET A 54 2.58 6.11 10.99
CA MET A 54 3.61 6.87 10.26
C MET A 54 3.18 8.32 9.98
N ALA A 55 1.89 8.52 9.74
CA ALA A 55 1.35 9.77 9.22
C ALA A 55 1.70 11.02 10.05
N PRO A 56 1.72 11.00 11.40
CA PRO A 56 2.13 12.16 12.18
C PRO A 56 3.57 12.62 11.88
N LEU A 57 4.53 11.69 11.77
CA LEU A 57 5.92 12.01 11.47
C LEU A 57 6.09 12.51 10.02
N LEU A 58 5.42 11.89 9.08
CA LEU A 58 5.42 12.33 7.68
C LEU A 58 4.79 13.72 7.50
N ALA A 59 3.74 14.02 8.27
CA ALA A 59 3.02 15.30 8.22
C ALA A 59 3.85 16.50 8.73
N GLU A 60 4.99 16.27 9.37
CA GLU A 60 5.94 17.33 9.71
C GLU A 60 6.64 17.91 8.47
N ARG A 61 6.64 17.19 7.35
CA ARG A 61 7.36 17.56 6.12
C ARG A 61 6.51 17.55 4.85
N TYR A 62 5.39 16.82 4.86
CA TYR A 62 4.57 16.56 3.69
C TYR A 62 3.11 16.90 3.97
N THR A 63 2.40 17.24 2.91
CA THR A 63 0.94 17.08 2.86
C THR A 63 0.68 15.59 2.59
N VAL A 64 0.43 14.84 3.67
CA VAL A 64 0.19 13.40 3.61
C VAL A 64 -1.24 13.14 3.23
N VAL A 65 -1.44 12.43 2.12
CA VAL A 65 -2.76 12.01 1.62
C VAL A 65 -2.84 10.50 1.69
N SER A 66 -3.83 9.97 2.38
CA SER A 66 -4.18 8.55 2.38
C SER A 66 -5.64 8.38 2.02
N TYR A 67 -6.03 7.23 1.46
CA TYR A 67 -7.39 7.02 1.00
C TYR A 67 -7.80 5.55 1.10
N ASP A 68 -9.10 5.32 1.11
CA ASP A 68 -9.68 3.99 0.98
C ASP A 68 -9.83 3.70 -0.52
N GLN A 69 -9.29 2.58 -0.98
CA GLN A 69 -9.44 2.18 -2.37
C GLN A 69 -10.89 1.82 -2.68
N ARG A 70 -11.30 1.99 -3.96
CA ARG A 70 -12.65 1.70 -4.40
C ARG A 70 -13.13 0.31 -3.98
N GLY A 71 -14.34 0.23 -3.49
CA GLY A 71 -14.95 -1.02 -3.01
C GLY A 71 -14.49 -1.45 -1.62
N LEU A 72 -13.59 -0.71 -0.96
CA LEU A 72 -13.09 -1.00 0.38
C LEU A 72 -13.51 0.08 1.37
N SER A 73 -13.76 -0.32 2.61
CA SER A 73 -14.04 0.55 3.75
C SER A 73 -15.11 1.63 3.47
N ARG A 74 -14.70 2.90 3.36
CA ARG A 74 -15.56 4.07 3.19
C ARG A 74 -15.68 4.54 1.73
N SER A 75 -15.15 3.75 0.77
CA SER A 75 -15.14 4.06 -0.66
C SER A 75 -16.09 3.15 -1.44
N PRO A 76 -17.42 3.37 -1.38
CA PRO A 76 -18.40 2.52 -2.04
C PRO A 76 -18.29 2.57 -3.56
N LEU A 77 -18.66 1.46 -4.21
CA LEU A 77 -18.88 1.39 -5.65
C LEU A 77 -20.29 1.85 -5.99
N ASP A 78 -20.46 2.44 -7.17
CA ASP A 78 -21.79 2.80 -7.72
C ASP A 78 -22.52 1.59 -8.32
N GLY A 79 -21.84 0.46 -8.52
CA GLY A 79 -22.35 -0.75 -9.16
C GLY A 79 -21.98 -2.02 -8.41
N PRO A 80 -22.25 -3.19 -9.00
CA PRO A 80 -21.91 -4.46 -8.38
C PRO A 80 -20.40 -4.65 -8.27
N LEU A 81 -20.00 -5.39 -7.24
CA LEU A 81 -18.62 -5.77 -7.03
C LEU A 81 -18.14 -6.71 -8.15
N ALA A 82 -16.95 -6.47 -8.67
CA ALA A 82 -16.32 -7.26 -9.73
C ALA A 82 -14.79 -7.24 -9.54
N ASP A 83 -14.08 -8.09 -10.27
CA ASP A 83 -12.63 -8.14 -10.26
C ASP A 83 -12.07 -6.76 -10.58
N GLN A 84 -11.19 -6.29 -9.70
CA GLN A 84 -10.60 -4.95 -9.77
C GLN A 84 -9.45 -4.94 -10.77
N ARG A 85 -9.13 -3.74 -11.28
CA ARG A 85 -8.10 -3.54 -12.30
C ARG A 85 -7.08 -2.50 -11.85
N VAL A 86 -5.82 -2.81 -12.09
CA VAL A 86 -4.69 -1.92 -11.73
C VAL A 86 -4.82 -0.55 -12.37
N GLU A 87 -5.22 -0.50 -13.66
CA GLU A 87 -5.36 0.77 -14.39
C GLU A 87 -6.43 1.67 -13.77
N VAL A 88 -7.53 1.08 -13.30
CA VAL A 88 -8.63 1.82 -12.66
C VAL A 88 -8.19 2.39 -11.31
N TRP A 89 -7.48 1.61 -10.51
CA TRP A 89 -6.93 2.08 -9.23
C TRP A 89 -5.85 3.14 -9.42
N SER A 90 -5.02 3.00 -10.47
CA SER A 90 -4.02 4.01 -10.84
C SER A 90 -4.68 5.33 -11.29
N ASP A 91 -5.78 5.25 -12.05
CA ASP A 91 -6.56 6.42 -12.45
C ASP A 91 -7.23 7.11 -11.27
N ASP A 92 -7.69 6.35 -10.27
CA ASP A 92 -8.21 6.91 -9.02
C ASP A 92 -7.14 7.67 -8.24
N ALA A 93 -5.95 7.08 -8.11
CA ALA A 93 -4.81 7.72 -7.47
C ALA A 93 -4.42 9.02 -8.21
N LEU A 94 -4.43 9.01 -9.55
CA LEU A 94 -4.18 10.22 -10.35
C LEU A 94 -5.22 11.31 -10.07
N ARG A 95 -6.52 10.97 -10.07
CA ARG A 95 -7.60 11.93 -9.78
C ARG A 95 -7.49 12.52 -8.38
N LEU A 96 -7.02 11.72 -7.43
CA LEU A 96 -6.77 12.22 -6.08
C LEU A 96 -5.62 13.21 -6.06
N LEU A 97 -4.52 12.94 -6.80
CA LEU A 97 -3.42 13.89 -6.99
C LEU A 97 -3.88 15.17 -7.71
N ASP A 98 -4.74 15.05 -8.72
CA ASP A 98 -5.31 16.20 -9.42
C ASP A 98 -6.16 17.09 -8.52
N LEU A 99 -6.80 16.50 -7.50
CA LEU A 99 -7.57 17.25 -6.50
C LEU A 99 -6.66 17.98 -5.51
N VAL A 100 -5.61 17.31 -5.00
CA VAL A 100 -4.80 17.81 -3.86
C VAL A 100 -3.52 18.53 -4.29
N ALA A 101 -3.04 18.28 -5.50
CA ALA A 101 -1.80 18.85 -6.08
C ALA A 101 -1.96 19.01 -7.61
N PRO A 102 -2.89 19.87 -8.11
CA PRO A 102 -3.23 19.92 -9.54
C PRO A 102 -2.04 20.26 -10.45
N ASP A 103 -1.11 21.08 -9.99
CA ASP A 103 -0.01 21.64 -10.78
C ASP A 103 1.38 21.20 -10.26
N GLU A 104 1.44 20.25 -9.34
CA GLU A 104 2.68 19.82 -8.70
C GLU A 104 2.96 18.33 -8.92
N GLU A 105 4.25 17.98 -8.94
CA GLU A 105 4.67 16.59 -8.84
C GLU A 105 4.55 16.10 -7.40
N ALA A 106 4.02 14.88 -7.21
CA ALA A 106 3.83 14.28 -5.89
C ALA A 106 4.82 13.15 -5.63
N TYR A 107 5.04 12.87 -4.35
CA TYR A 107 5.66 11.65 -3.88
C TYR A 107 4.59 10.57 -3.67
N VAL A 108 4.95 9.31 -3.87
CA VAL A 108 4.04 8.18 -3.67
C VAL A 108 4.75 7.06 -2.90
N LEU A 109 4.08 6.53 -1.89
CA LEU A 109 4.37 5.21 -1.31
C LEU A 109 3.20 4.28 -1.60
N GLY A 110 3.45 3.15 -2.23
CA GLY A 110 2.50 2.06 -2.34
C GLY A 110 3.04 0.79 -1.67
N SER A 111 2.19 0.03 -0.99
CA SER A 111 2.55 -1.26 -0.39
C SER A 111 1.73 -2.38 -1.00
N SER A 112 2.36 -3.53 -1.34
CA SER A 112 1.67 -4.71 -1.86
C SER A 112 0.82 -4.40 -3.11
N SER A 113 -0.48 -4.66 -3.12
CA SER A 113 -1.37 -4.25 -4.22
C SER A 113 -1.38 -2.73 -4.46
N GLY A 114 -1.15 -1.92 -3.41
CA GLY A 114 -0.92 -0.49 -3.54
C GLY A 114 0.39 -0.16 -4.23
N ALA A 115 1.43 -0.98 -4.09
CA ALA A 115 2.67 -0.84 -4.85
C ALA A 115 2.47 -1.15 -6.34
N ILE A 116 1.66 -2.16 -6.65
CA ILE A 116 1.27 -2.46 -8.05
C ILE A 116 0.52 -1.26 -8.65
N THR A 117 -0.40 -0.65 -7.89
CA THR A 117 -1.10 0.58 -8.28
C THR A 117 -0.13 1.74 -8.52
N ALA A 118 0.84 1.95 -7.63
CA ALA A 118 1.85 3.00 -7.74
C ALA A 118 2.76 2.81 -8.97
N LEU A 119 3.15 1.58 -9.29
CA LEU A 119 3.89 1.24 -10.51
C LEU A 119 3.06 1.56 -11.76
N GLY A 120 1.78 1.18 -11.79
CA GLY A 120 0.87 1.51 -12.90
C GLY A 120 0.66 3.02 -13.05
N LEU A 121 0.58 3.75 -11.95
CA LEU A 121 0.49 5.22 -11.96
C LEU A 121 1.76 5.85 -12.53
N LEU A 122 2.95 5.39 -12.09
CA LEU A 122 4.25 5.90 -12.57
C LEU A 122 4.44 5.65 -14.07
N ALA A 123 4.22 4.43 -14.54
CA ALA A 123 4.43 4.07 -15.94
C ALA A 123 3.58 4.91 -16.91
N ARG A 124 2.36 5.28 -16.47
CA ARG A 124 1.40 6.02 -17.31
C ARG A 124 1.46 7.53 -17.15
N ASN A 125 1.94 8.03 -16.00
CA ASN A 125 1.91 9.45 -15.65
C ASN A 125 3.22 9.91 -14.98
N PRO A 126 4.40 9.66 -15.58
CA PRO A 126 5.68 9.97 -14.94
C PRO A 126 5.83 11.45 -14.60
N GLY A 127 5.30 12.36 -15.43
CA GLY A 127 5.37 13.81 -15.21
C GLY A 127 4.57 14.33 -14.01
N ARG A 128 3.72 13.48 -13.37
CA ARG A 128 3.00 13.84 -12.16
C ARG A 128 3.69 13.38 -10.88
N LEU A 129 4.78 12.63 -11.00
CA LEU A 129 5.41 11.95 -9.88
C LEU A 129 6.88 12.35 -9.74
N ARG A 130 7.23 12.83 -8.56
CA ARG A 130 8.60 13.22 -8.24
C ARG A 130 9.44 11.99 -7.85
N ARG A 131 8.87 11.12 -7.01
CA ARG A 131 9.46 9.83 -6.66
C ARG A 131 8.39 8.86 -6.17
N VAL A 132 8.54 7.61 -6.52
CA VAL A 132 7.65 6.51 -6.15
C VAL A 132 8.44 5.45 -5.40
N VAL A 133 7.96 5.08 -4.21
CA VAL A 133 8.46 3.93 -3.46
C VAL A 133 7.42 2.82 -3.56
N ALA A 134 7.77 1.72 -4.20
CA ALA A 134 6.92 0.54 -4.37
C ALA A 134 7.40 -0.58 -3.44
N HIS A 135 6.73 -0.73 -2.28
CA HIS A 135 7.09 -1.71 -1.26
C HIS A 135 6.44 -3.06 -1.53
N GLU A 136 7.27 -4.04 -1.86
CA GLU A 136 6.91 -5.45 -2.08
C GLU A 136 5.70 -5.64 -3.01
N PRO A 137 5.76 -5.18 -4.27
CA PRO A 137 4.70 -5.43 -5.25
C PRO A 137 4.67 -6.92 -5.62
N PRO A 138 3.61 -7.69 -5.29
CA PRO A 138 3.60 -9.14 -5.51
C PRO A 138 3.21 -9.49 -6.97
N LEU A 139 3.99 -9.01 -7.92
CA LEU A 139 3.84 -9.25 -9.36
C LEU A 139 4.39 -10.61 -9.74
N ILE A 140 3.63 -11.68 -9.45
CA ILE A 140 4.10 -13.06 -9.59
C ILE A 140 4.49 -13.44 -11.02
N GLU A 141 3.93 -12.77 -12.02
CA GLU A 141 4.27 -13.03 -13.44
C GLU A 141 5.71 -12.63 -13.80
N LEU A 142 6.40 -11.91 -12.93
CA LEU A 142 7.83 -11.58 -13.07
C LEU A 142 8.75 -12.67 -12.50
N LEU A 143 8.22 -13.61 -11.73
CA LEU A 143 8.99 -14.70 -11.16
C LEU A 143 9.39 -15.74 -12.22
N ALA A 144 10.48 -16.47 -11.98
CA ALA A 144 10.91 -17.54 -12.87
C ALA A 144 9.87 -18.66 -12.95
N GLU A 145 9.19 -18.94 -11.84
CA GLU A 145 8.14 -19.97 -11.74
C GLU A 145 6.87 -19.37 -11.13
N PRO A 146 6.01 -18.67 -11.92
CA PRO A 146 4.80 -18.06 -11.41
C PRO A 146 3.66 -19.05 -11.12
N ALA A 147 3.68 -20.25 -11.74
CA ALA A 147 2.59 -21.21 -11.67
C ALA A 147 2.21 -21.66 -10.24
N PRO A 148 3.15 -21.97 -9.32
CA PRO A 148 2.83 -22.33 -7.94
C PRO A 148 2.06 -21.22 -7.20
N TYR A 149 2.43 -19.94 -7.41
CA TYR A 149 1.79 -18.80 -6.75
C TYR A 149 0.41 -18.48 -7.36
N ARG A 150 0.25 -18.64 -8.68
CA ARG A 150 -1.08 -18.57 -9.31
C ARG A 150 -2.02 -19.63 -8.72
N ALA A 151 -1.53 -20.87 -8.57
CA ALA A 151 -2.29 -21.94 -7.96
C ALA A 151 -2.65 -21.65 -6.51
N LEU A 152 -1.69 -21.16 -5.71
CA LEU A 152 -1.90 -20.74 -4.32
C LEU A 152 -3.01 -19.69 -4.20
N PHE A 153 -2.95 -18.60 -4.98
CA PHE A 153 -3.94 -17.53 -4.89
C PHE A 153 -5.31 -17.93 -5.42
N ALA A 154 -5.36 -18.79 -6.43
CA ALA A 154 -6.60 -19.39 -6.88
C ALA A 154 -7.23 -20.30 -5.80
N GLU A 155 -6.43 -21.09 -5.10
CA GLU A 155 -6.86 -21.92 -3.96
C GLU A 155 -7.39 -21.06 -2.81
N VAL A 156 -6.69 -19.97 -2.47
CA VAL A 156 -7.16 -19.01 -1.46
C VAL A 156 -8.53 -18.44 -1.80
N ARG A 157 -8.75 -18.06 -3.07
CA ARG A 157 -10.04 -17.57 -3.58
C ARG A 157 -11.13 -18.64 -3.48
N GLU A 158 -10.81 -19.88 -3.80
CA GLU A 158 -11.76 -20.99 -3.71
C GLU A 158 -12.11 -21.34 -2.26
N LEU A 159 -11.12 -21.36 -1.36
CA LEU A 159 -11.35 -21.54 0.08
C LEU A 159 -12.24 -20.44 0.67
N LEU A 160 -12.08 -19.19 0.20
CA LEU A 160 -12.98 -18.11 0.60
C LEU A 160 -14.43 -18.45 0.31
N ARG A 161 -14.70 -18.98 -0.89
CA ARG A 161 -16.06 -19.31 -1.34
C ARG A 161 -16.65 -20.52 -0.64
N GLN A 162 -15.83 -21.52 -0.34
CA GLN A 162 -16.26 -22.80 0.23
C GLN A 162 -16.31 -22.76 1.78
N GLU A 163 -15.31 -22.17 2.41
CA GLU A 163 -15.07 -22.28 3.86
C GLU A 163 -14.99 -20.91 4.56
N GLY A 164 -14.96 -19.81 3.78
CA GLY A 164 -14.97 -18.45 4.31
C GLY A 164 -13.59 -17.88 4.60
N VAL A 165 -13.59 -16.65 5.13
CA VAL A 165 -12.40 -15.81 5.33
C VAL A 165 -11.30 -16.49 6.16
N GLY A 166 -11.69 -17.21 7.22
CA GLY A 166 -10.73 -17.83 8.14
C GLY A 166 -9.83 -18.86 7.46
N ALA A 167 -10.41 -19.78 6.67
CA ALA A 167 -9.68 -20.81 5.92
C ALA A 167 -8.80 -20.16 4.83
N ALA A 168 -9.35 -19.22 4.08
CA ALA A 168 -8.65 -18.50 3.03
C ALA A 168 -7.42 -17.75 3.58
N MET A 169 -7.57 -17.02 4.69
CA MET A 169 -6.46 -16.28 5.32
C MET A 169 -5.40 -17.21 5.93
N ALA A 170 -5.79 -18.35 6.49
CA ALA A 170 -4.84 -19.34 6.97
C ALA A 170 -3.96 -19.86 5.82
N ARG A 171 -4.58 -20.21 4.69
CA ARG A 171 -3.88 -20.69 3.49
C ARG A 171 -3.00 -19.61 2.86
N PHE A 172 -3.50 -18.37 2.80
CA PHE A 172 -2.75 -17.21 2.31
C PHE A 172 -1.48 -16.97 3.14
N SER A 173 -1.61 -16.93 4.47
CA SER A 173 -0.47 -16.73 5.39
C SER A 173 0.55 -17.85 5.27
N GLU A 174 0.12 -19.11 5.25
CA GLU A 174 1.00 -20.27 5.06
C GLU A 174 1.79 -20.16 3.74
N GLY A 175 1.12 -19.78 2.65
CA GLY A 175 1.73 -19.66 1.33
C GLY A 175 2.74 -18.52 1.20
N LEU A 176 2.69 -17.52 2.09
CA LEU A 176 3.66 -16.43 2.17
C LEU A 176 4.72 -16.65 3.26
N GLY A 177 4.85 -17.86 3.79
CA GLY A 177 5.86 -18.20 4.79
C GLY A 177 5.56 -17.64 6.19
N GLY A 178 4.32 -17.15 6.42
CA GLY A 178 3.90 -16.66 7.73
C GLY A 178 3.57 -17.81 8.67
N GLU A 179 4.21 -17.85 9.82
CA GLU A 179 3.68 -18.60 10.95
C GLU A 179 2.37 -17.98 11.40
N ARG A 180 1.41 -18.79 11.88
CA ARG A 180 0.21 -18.25 12.50
C ARG A 180 0.63 -17.36 13.67
N SER A 181 0.61 -16.06 13.47
CA SER A 181 0.72 -15.10 14.55
C SER A 181 -0.59 -15.15 15.37
N ALA A 182 -0.73 -16.23 16.11
CA ALA A 182 -1.64 -16.29 17.24
C ALA A 182 -0.88 -15.62 18.38
N GLU A 183 -1.02 -14.29 18.49
CA GLU A 183 -0.87 -13.57 19.75
C GLU A 183 -0.51 -12.12 19.50
N ARG A 184 -1.45 -11.25 19.74
CA ARG A 184 -1.37 -10.19 20.76
C ARG A 184 -2.64 -9.35 20.71
N ALA A 185 -3.69 -9.83 21.38
CA ALA A 185 -4.74 -8.96 21.84
C ALA A 185 -4.23 -8.19 23.08
N THR A 186 -3.28 -7.28 22.86
CA THR A 186 -3.15 -6.09 23.71
C THR A 186 -4.29 -5.17 23.32
N GLU A 187 -4.94 -4.51 24.28
CA GLU A 187 -5.97 -3.52 23.98
C GLU A 187 -5.37 -2.45 23.06
N LEU A 188 -5.71 -2.55 21.78
CA LEU A 188 -5.27 -1.61 20.75
C LEU A 188 -5.96 -0.27 20.98
N PRO A 189 -5.33 0.87 20.69
CA PRO A 189 -6.00 2.18 20.68
C PRO A 189 -7.29 2.14 19.85
N PRO A 190 -8.34 2.93 20.22
CA PRO A 190 -9.65 2.88 19.54
C PRO A 190 -9.57 3.09 18.02
N GLU A 191 -8.68 3.95 17.55
CA GLU A 191 -8.47 4.19 16.11
C GLU A 191 -7.95 2.94 15.39
N ILE A 192 -7.02 2.22 16.02
CA ILE A 192 -6.47 0.96 15.49
C ILE A 192 -7.53 -0.15 15.52
N GLN A 193 -8.36 -0.22 16.57
CA GLN A 193 -9.46 -1.18 16.62
C GLN A 193 -10.49 -0.94 15.50
N GLN A 194 -10.86 0.32 15.25
CA GLN A 194 -11.78 0.68 14.16
C GLN A 194 -11.18 0.35 12.78
N MET A 195 -9.92 0.64 12.56
CA MET A 195 -9.20 0.27 11.34
C MET A 195 -9.18 -1.26 11.17
N ALA A 196 -8.82 -2.01 12.20
CA ALA A 196 -8.78 -3.47 12.16
C ALA A 196 -10.15 -4.07 11.81
N ALA A 197 -11.24 -3.51 12.37
CA ALA A 197 -12.60 -3.94 12.04
C ALA A 197 -12.94 -3.69 10.55
N ARG A 198 -12.57 -2.53 10.00
CA ARG A 198 -12.76 -2.23 8.57
C ARG A 198 -11.91 -3.13 7.69
N MET A 199 -10.64 -3.33 8.02
CA MET A 199 -9.76 -4.25 7.29
C MET A 199 -10.33 -5.68 7.29
N HIS A 200 -10.86 -6.15 8.41
CA HIS A 200 -11.50 -7.46 8.46
C HIS A 200 -12.73 -7.52 7.55
N ALA A 201 -13.55 -6.48 7.53
CA ALA A 201 -14.71 -6.39 6.64
C ALA A 201 -14.31 -6.30 5.14
N ASN A 202 -13.12 -5.80 4.83
CA ASN A 202 -12.58 -5.73 3.47
C ASN A 202 -12.02 -7.07 2.95
N LEU A 203 -11.67 -8.01 3.84
CA LEU A 203 -11.02 -9.27 3.44
C LEU A 203 -11.77 -10.04 2.37
N PRO A 204 -13.11 -10.20 2.40
CA PRO A 204 -13.82 -10.89 1.31
C PRO A 204 -13.62 -10.22 -0.05
N VAL A 205 -13.65 -8.88 -0.09
CA VAL A 205 -13.45 -8.11 -1.33
C VAL A 205 -12.03 -8.27 -1.84
N PHE A 206 -11.05 -8.14 -0.96
CA PHE A 206 -9.65 -8.31 -1.29
C PHE A 206 -9.35 -9.70 -1.85
N LEU A 207 -9.75 -10.75 -1.14
CA LEU A 207 -9.47 -12.14 -1.52
C LEU A 207 -10.20 -12.57 -2.78
N GLU A 208 -11.43 -12.09 -2.98
CA GLU A 208 -12.25 -12.46 -4.14
C GLU A 208 -11.89 -11.66 -5.39
N HIS A 209 -11.67 -10.33 -5.25
CA HIS A 209 -11.68 -9.42 -6.39
C HIS A 209 -10.39 -8.63 -6.62
N VAL A 210 -9.43 -8.68 -5.70
CA VAL A 210 -8.17 -7.93 -5.82
C VAL A 210 -6.96 -8.86 -5.91
N LEU A 211 -6.87 -9.86 -5.06
CA LEU A 211 -5.68 -10.71 -4.93
C LEU A 211 -5.24 -11.29 -6.27
N CYS A 212 -6.07 -12.11 -6.92
CA CYS A 212 -5.71 -12.76 -8.17
C CYS A 212 -5.48 -11.77 -9.33
N PRO A 213 -6.39 -10.80 -9.60
CA PRO A 213 -6.19 -9.88 -10.73
C PRO A 213 -4.94 -9.00 -10.58
N PHE A 214 -4.60 -8.56 -9.36
CA PHE A 214 -3.45 -7.70 -9.14
C PHE A 214 -2.14 -8.48 -9.22
N THR A 215 -2.05 -9.62 -8.55
CA THR A 215 -0.82 -10.42 -8.54
C THR A 215 -0.48 -11.02 -9.90
N ALA A 216 -1.49 -11.31 -10.73
CA ALA A 216 -1.32 -11.78 -12.11
C ALA A 216 -1.16 -10.64 -13.14
N SER A 217 -1.18 -9.39 -12.72
CA SER A 217 -0.97 -8.27 -13.64
C SER A 217 0.48 -8.20 -14.12
N VAL A 218 0.65 -7.78 -15.38
CA VAL A 218 1.98 -7.57 -15.97
C VAL A 218 2.25 -6.07 -16.02
N PRO A 219 3.31 -5.55 -15.37
CA PRO A 219 3.62 -4.14 -15.37
C PRO A 219 4.13 -3.67 -16.74
N ASP A 220 3.90 -2.41 -17.07
CA ASP A 220 4.54 -1.75 -18.22
C ASP A 220 6.02 -1.48 -17.93
N VAL A 221 6.86 -2.49 -18.18
CA VAL A 221 8.32 -2.41 -17.96
C VAL A 221 8.97 -1.31 -18.80
N ALA A 222 8.45 -1.02 -20.00
CA ALA A 222 9.02 0.03 -20.84
C ALA A 222 8.79 1.42 -20.23
N GLY A 223 7.56 1.72 -19.83
CA GLY A 223 7.22 2.96 -19.14
C GLY A 223 7.94 3.12 -17.79
N LEU A 224 8.09 2.02 -17.03
CA LEU A 224 8.85 2.05 -15.77
C LEU A 224 10.34 2.31 -15.99
N ARG A 225 10.94 1.75 -17.05
CA ARG A 225 12.34 2.00 -17.39
C ARG A 225 12.58 3.45 -17.80
N GLU A 226 11.66 4.07 -18.52
CA GLU A 226 11.75 5.50 -18.89
C GLU A 226 11.66 6.41 -17.65
N ALA A 227 11.05 5.94 -16.56
CA ALA A 227 10.89 6.67 -15.30
C ALA A 227 11.74 6.07 -14.15
N ALA A 228 12.80 5.31 -14.46
CA ALA A 228 13.58 4.58 -13.47
C ALA A 228 14.25 5.49 -12.42
N ASP A 229 14.65 6.70 -12.80
CA ASP A 229 15.20 7.72 -11.92
C ASP A 229 14.21 8.19 -10.81
N ARG A 230 12.92 7.97 -11.03
CA ARG A 230 11.83 8.28 -10.10
C ARG A 230 11.35 7.07 -9.30
N LEU A 231 11.81 5.86 -9.65
CA LEU A 231 11.37 4.60 -9.05
C LEU A 231 12.35 4.10 -8.00
N VAL A 232 11.85 3.83 -6.81
CA VAL A 232 12.53 3.05 -5.78
C VAL A 232 11.69 1.82 -5.48
N LEU A 233 12.25 0.65 -5.69
CA LEU A 233 11.67 -0.61 -5.24
C LEU A 233 12.08 -0.84 -3.80
N ALA A 234 11.15 -1.25 -2.96
CA ALA A 234 11.41 -1.47 -1.56
C ALA A 234 11.05 -2.91 -1.15
N THR A 235 11.89 -3.51 -0.32
CA THR A 235 11.66 -4.84 0.27
C THR A 235 11.81 -4.76 1.78
N GLY A 236 11.04 -5.58 2.50
CA GLY A 236 11.18 -5.68 3.95
C GLY A 236 12.37 -6.55 4.34
N ARG A 237 13.13 -6.14 5.35
CA ARG A 237 14.25 -6.90 5.90
C ARG A 237 13.84 -8.32 6.33
N ASP A 238 12.64 -8.44 6.91
CA ASP A 238 12.14 -9.70 7.46
C ASP A 238 11.41 -10.55 6.40
N SER A 239 11.22 -10.01 5.18
CA SER A 239 10.71 -10.76 4.01
C SER A 239 11.79 -11.48 3.22
N ARG A 240 13.05 -11.42 3.64
CA ARG A 240 14.17 -12.10 2.94
C ARG A 240 13.87 -13.59 2.76
N GLY A 241 13.96 -14.07 1.52
CA GLY A 241 13.70 -15.47 1.17
C GLY A 241 12.23 -15.81 0.94
N VAL A 242 11.31 -14.87 1.11
CA VAL A 242 9.90 -15.03 0.75
C VAL A 242 9.71 -14.57 -0.70
N GLU A 243 9.88 -15.51 -1.64
CA GLU A 243 9.99 -15.24 -3.07
C GLU A 243 8.88 -14.35 -3.65
N PRO A 244 7.57 -14.56 -3.37
CA PRO A 244 6.52 -13.72 -3.97
C PRO A 244 6.51 -12.28 -3.47
N LEU A 245 7.25 -11.96 -2.40
CA LEU A 245 7.36 -10.61 -1.87
C LEU A 245 8.62 -9.89 -2.38
N VAL A 246 9.77 -10.54 -2.37
CA VAL A 246 11.05 -9.90 -2.71
C VAL A 246 11.46 -10.14 -4.17
N GLY A 247 11.11 -11.28 -4.76
CA GLY A 247 11.50 -11.66 -6.12
C GLY A 247 11.02 -10.68 -7.19
N PRO A 248 9.74 -10.27 -7.20
CA PRO A 248 9.25 -9.30 -8.19
C PRO A 248 9.98 -7.95 -8.14
N ALA A 249 10.31 -7.45 -6.94
CA ALA A 249 11.08 -6.22 -6.78
C ALA A 249 12.50 -6.36 -7.33
N ALA A 250 13.18 -7.46 -7.04
CA ALA A 250 14.50 -7.77 -7.59
C ALA A 250 14.46 -7.85 -9.12
N ARG A 251 13.43 -8.54 -9.67
CA ARG A 251 13.28 -8.68 -11.12
C ARG A 251 12.97 -7.36 -11.82
N LEU A 252 12.13 -6.51 -11.22
CA LEU A 252 11.88 -5.16 -11.74
C LEU A 252 13.13 -4.29 -11.72
N SER A 253 13.95 -4.38 -10.67
CA SER A 253 15.24 -3.68 -10.60
C SER A 253 16.14 -4.03 -11.79
N GLU A 254 16.29 -5.32 -12.09
CA GLU A 254 17.05 -5.78 -13.25
C GLU A 254 16.46 -5.28 -14.59
N LEU A 255 15.13 -5.30 -14.73
CA LEU A 255 14.45 -4.94 -15.97
C LEU A 255 14.44 -3.44 -16.24
N CYS A 256 14.37 -2.61 -15.18
CA CYS A 256 14.19 -1.17 -15.29
C CYS A 256 15.43 -0.37 -14.89
N ASP A 257 16.49 -1.01 -14.35
CA ASP A 257 17.64 -0.35 -13.73
C ASP A 257 17.23 0.56 -12.54
N ALA A 258 16.23 0.12 -11.79
CA ALA A 258 15.69 0.86 -10.65
C ALA A 258 16.39 0.45 -9.34
N GLN A 259 16.54 1.41 -8.42
CA GLN A 259 17.14 1.17 -7.10
C GLN A 259 16.26 0.25 -6.26
N VAL A 260 16.89 -0.65 -5.48
CA VAL A 260 16.23 -1.41 -4.41
C VAL A 260 16.71 -0.91 -3.06
N VAL A 261 15.77 -0.66 -2.14
CA VAL A 261 16.05 -0.24 -0.76
C VAL A 261 15.37 -1.20 0.20
N GLU A 262 16.12 -1.66 1.21
CA GLU A 262 15.58 -2.54 2.24
C GLU A 262 14.99 -1.71 3.40
N PHE A 263 13.70 -1.92 3.69
CA PHE A 263 12.94 -1.23 4.73
C PHE A 263 12.85 -2.06 6.02
N PRO A 264 12.58 -1.41 7.18
CA PRO A 264 12.37 -2.11 8.44
C PRO A 264 11.14 -3.03 8.42
N GLY A 265 11.23 -4.15 9.13
CA GLY A 265 10.16 -5.16 9.20
C GLY A 265 10.04 -6.00 7.93
N GLY A 266 8.90 -6.66 7.78
CA GLY A 266 8.54 -7.46 6.61
C GLY A 266 7.47 -6.79 5.75
N HIS A 267 6.57 -7.60 5.20
CA HIS A 267 5.49 -7.15 4.32
C HIS A 267 4.57 -6.07 4.94
N VAL A 268 4.40 -6.14 6.25
CA VAL A 268 3.61 -5.17 7.03
C VAL A 268 4.50 -4.22 7.87
N GLY A 269 5.76 -4.06 7.51
CA GLY A 269 6.75 -3.27 8.23
C GLY A 269 6.33 -1.82 8.51
N ALA A 270 5.54 -1.21 7.62
CA ALA A 270 4.98 0.13 7.82
C ALA A 270 4.05 0.22 9.04
N THR A 271 3.41 -0.88 9.47
CA THR A 271 2.55 -0.95 10.65
C THR A 271 3.28 -1.47 11.88
N GLU A 272 4.26 -2.37 11.71
CA GLU A 272 5.03 -2.96 12.80
C GLU A 272 6.14 -2.03 13.31
N HIS A 273 6.78 -1.30 12.40
CA HIS A 273 7.89 -0.38 12.65
C HIS A 273 7.61 1.03 12.10
N PRO A 274 6.48 1.67 12.44
CA PRO A 274 6.00 2.88 11.74
C PRO A 274 6.99 4.03 11.80
N ARG A 275 7.70 4.21 12.91
CA ARG A 275 8.68 5.30 13.07
C ARG A 275 9.90 5.09 12.18
N GLU A 276 10.55 3.92 12.29
CA GLU A 276 11.75 3.60 11.52
C GLU A 276 11.46 3.58 10.01
N PHE A 277 10.29 3.05 9.65
CA PHE A 277 9.82 3.02 8.27
C PHE A 277 9.61 4.45 7.72
N ALA A 278 8.97 5.34 8.48
CA ALA A 278 8.76 6.73 8.08
C ALA A 278 10.09 7.50 7.97
N GLU A 279 11.03 7.31 8.89
CA GLU A 279 12.36 7.96 8.85
C GLU A 279 13.13 7.54 7.60
N LEU A 280 13.13 6.24 7.25
CA LEU A 280 13.77 5.75 6.03
C LEU A 280 13.02 6.22 4.77
N LEU A 281 11.69 6.24 4.79
CA LEU A 281 10.90 6.77 3.68
C LEU A 281 11.26 8.24 3.40
N ILE A 282 11.32 9.08 4.42
CA ILE A 282 11.73 10.50 4.30
C ILE A 282 13.13 10.60 3.67
N ALA A 283 14.08 9.79 4.12
CA ALA A 283 15.44 9.77 3.57
C ALA A 283 15.49 9.28 2.11
N THR A 284 14.62 8.33 1.75
CA THR A 284 14.52 7.77 0.39
C THR A 284 13.86 8.77 -0.59
N LEU A 285 12.92 9.60 -0.11
CA LEU A 285 12.23 10.60 -0.92
C LEU A 285 13.04 11.90 -1.11
N ALA A 286 14.05 12.15 -0.28
CA ALA A 286 14.93 13.30 -0.40
C ALA A 286 15.85 13.18 -1.62
#